data_0b990b8eb488fdba75f78ab81ddcfb2b
#
_entry.id   0b990b8eb488fdba75f78ab81ddcfb2b
#
_cell.length_a   1.000
_cell.length_b   1.000
_cell.length_c   1.000
_cell.angle_alpha   90.00
_cell.angle_beta   90.00
_cell.angle_gamma   90.00
#
_symmetry.space_group_name_H-M   'P 1'
#
loop_
_entity.id
_entity.type
_entity.pdbx_description
1 polymer ?
#
loop_
_entity_poly.entity_id
_entity_poly.type
_entity_poly.pdbx_seq_one_letter_code
_entity_poly.pdbx_strand_id
1 'polypeptide(L)'
;MVTYLKDHGVAFQYENKVTDVQFRIEGGKKQASSVTVDHKGESRTIDLTENDLLFITNGGCVESCTIGSQDKAAGFDPTIRPGNGWDLWKKIAAQDPSFGHPEKFCSQPELSNWESATITTLDDKIPQYIKKICKRDPFSGHTVTGGIVTVKDSSWLLSWTLNRQQQFRDQPKNQLCVWVYGLFSDKPGDYVKKPMRD
;
A
#
# COMPACT_ATOMS: atom_id res chain seq x y z
N MET A 1 -13.07 -7.41 13.59
CA MET A 1 -11.67 -7.90 13.64
C MET A 1 -10.92 -7.44 14.88
N VAL A 2 -10.82 -6.12 15.18
CA VAL A 2 -10.09 -5.60 16.37
C VAL A 2 -10.58 -6.23 17.68
N THR A 3 -11.89 -6.27 17.91
CA THR A 3 -12.49 -6.90 19.09
C THR A 3 -12.05 -8.38 19.23
N TYR A 4 -12.19 -9.14 18.16
CA TYR A 4 -11.77 -10.54 18.10
C TYR A 4 -10.29 -10.71 18.52
N LEU A 5 -9.40 -9.88 17.94
CA LEU A 5 -7.97 -9.95 18.27
C LEU A 5 -7.69 -9.61 19.74
N LYS A 6 -8.37 -8.60 20.29
CA LYS A 6 -8.25 -8.26 21.72
C LYS A 6 -8.72 -9.42 22.63
N ASP A 7 -9.83 -10.04 22.27
CA ASP A 7 -10.37 -11.20 23.02
C ASP A 7 -9.43 -12.42 22.98
N HIS A 8 -8.49 -12.44 22.00
CA HIS A 8 -7.45 -13.46 21.87
C HIS A 8 -6.06 -12.99 22.35
N GLY A 9 -6.00 -11.99 23.19
CA GLY A 9 -4.78 -11.55 23.86
C GLY A 9 -3.88 -10.62 23.06
N VAL A 10 -4.34 -10.09 21.91
CA VAL A 10 -3.55 -9.11 21.14
C VAL A 10 -3.64 -7.74 21.79
N ALA A 11 -2.49 -7.18 22.17
CA ALA A 11 -2.37 -5.83 22.67
C ALA A 11 -2.14 -4.84 21.51
N PHE A 12 -2.97 -3.81 21.44
CA PHE A 12 -2.82 -2.71 20.48
C PHE A 12 -2.27 -1.48 21.21
N GLN A 13 -1.11 -1.02 20.77
CA GLN A 13 -0.46 0.18 21.30
C GLN A 13 -0.52 1.30 20.26
N TYR A 14 -1.63 2.03 20.23
CA TYR A 14 -1.82 3.16 19.34
C TYR A 14 -0.99 4.36 19.80
N GLU A 15 -0.75 5.32 18.87
CA GLU A 15 0.05 6.52 19.13
C GLU A 15 1.51 6.21 19.56
N ASN A 16 1.98 5.00 19.29
CA ASN A 16 3.35 4.59 19.52
C ASN A 16 4.08 4.52 18.18
N LYS A 17 5.07 5.38 18.00
CA LYS A 17 5.89 5.43 16.80
C LYS A 17 7.19 4.66 17.04
N VAL A 18 7.41 3.60 16.27
CA VAL A 18 8.72 2.92 16.27
C VAL A 18 9.72 3.83 15.57
N THR A 19 10.75 4.25 16.28
CA THR A 19 11.78 5.18 15.79
C THR A 19 13.11 4.51 15.52
N ASP A 20 13.35 3.32 16.07
CA ASP A 20 14.55 2.53 15.83
C ASP A 20 14.32 1.05 16.13
N VAL A 21 15.11 0.19 15.48
CA VAL A 21 15.23 -1.24 15.78
C VAL A 21 16.70 -1.59 15.71
N GLN A 22 17.23 -2.14 16.79
CA GLN A 22 18.61 -2.60 16.86
C GLN A 22 18.72 -4.09 16.59
N PHE A 23 19.82 -4.47 15.95
CA PHE A 23 20.10 -5.86 15.63
C PHE A 23 21.46 -6.29 16.17
N ARG A 24 21.52 -7.49 16.72
CA ARG A 24 22.77 -8.21 16.93
C ARG A 24 23.07 -9.01 15.67
N ILE A 25 24.27 -8.80 15.13
CA ILE A 25 24.68 -9.42 13.87
C ILE A 25 25.94 -10.24 14.15
N GLU A 26 25.79 -11.55 14.17
CA GLU A 26 26.88 -12.48 14.50
C GLU A 26 26.79 -13.73 13.60
N GLY A 27 27.90 -14.15 13.01
CA GLY A 27 27.98 -15.37 12.20
C GLY A 27 27.01 -15.38 11.01
N GLY A 28 26.69 -14.21 10.43
CA GLY A 28 25.73 -14.06 9.33
C GLY A 28 24.26 -14.14 9.75
N LYS A 29 23.97 -14.32 11.02
CA LYS A 29 22.62 -14.28 11.59
C LYS A 29 22.30 -12.88 12.08
N LYS A 30 21.06 -12.47 11.92
CA LYS A 30 20.53 -11.20 12.39
C LYS A 30 19.39 -11.45 13.35
N GLN A 31 19.54 -10.95 14.55
CA GLN A 31 18.54 -11.05 15.61
C GLN A 31 18.16 -9.63 16.05
N ALA A 32 16.90 -9.27 15.99
CA ALA A 32 16.44 -8.02 16.60
C ALA A 32 16.70 -8.09 18.10
N SER A 33 17.35 -7.07 18.66
CA SER A 33 17.73 -7.01 20.07
C SER A 33 16.92 -6.01 20.86
N SER A 34 16.46 -4.94 20.22
CA SER A 34 15.57 -3.97 20.87
C SER A 34 14.77 -3.15 19.86
N VAL A 35 13.66 -2.60 20.34
CA VAL A 35 12.79 -1.67 19.59
C VAL A 35 12.67 -0.39 20.40
N THR A 36 12.98 0.75 19.80
CA THR A 36 12.75 2.07 20.39
C THR A 36 11.43 2.65 19.90
N VAL A 37 10.62 3.06 20.83
CA VAL A 37 9.26 3.57 20.59
C VAL A 37 9.13 4.96 21.20
N ASP A 38 8.61 5.90 20.44
CA ASP A 38 8.19 7.22 20.91
C ASP A 38 6.67 7.21 21.15
N HIS A 39 6.27 7.63 22.34
CA HIS A 39 4.88 7.87 22.70
C HIS A 39 4.73 9.33 23.16
N LYS A 40 4.16 10.17 22.31
CA LYS A 40 3.93 11.59 22.60
C LYS A 40 5.18 12.39 23.03
N GLY A 41 6.34 12.05 22.45
CA GLY A 41 7.62 12.68 22.76
C GLY A 41 8.41 12.00 23.88
N GLU A 42 7.87 10.97 24.51
CA GLU A 42 8.58 10.14 25.47
C GLU A 42 9.11 8.87 24.78
N SER A 43 10.43 8.74 24.75
CA SER A 43 11.09 7.59 24.14
C SER A 43 11.31 6.47 25.15
N ARG A 44 10.99 5.24 24.76
CA ARG A 44 11.30 4.03 25.55
C ARG A 44 11.88 2.95 24.67
N THR A 45 12.74 2.14 25.24
CA THR A 45 13.29 0.96 24.57
C THR A 45 12.65 -0.32 25.14
N ILE A 46 12.32 -1.24 24.27
CA ILE A 46 11.80 -2.56 24.58
C ILE A 46 12.88 -3.56 24.17
N ASP A 47 13.47 -4.24 25.12
CA ASP A 47 14.45 -5.28 24.84
C ASP A 47 13.76 -6.55 24.35
N LEU A 48 14.38 -7.20 23.36
CA LEU A 48 13.91 -8.44 22.76
C LEU A 48 14.85 -9.59 23.11
N THR A 49 14.27 -10.75 23.28
CA THR A 49 14.97 -12.00 23.55
C THR A 49 15.00 -12.89 22.33
N GLU A 50 15.68 -14.03 22.41
CA GLU A 50 15.70 -15.04 21.35
C GLU A 50 14.34 -15.73 21.09
N ASN A 51 13.40 -15.58 22.03
CA ASN A 51 12.05 -16.14 21.93
C ASN A 51 11.02 -15.15 21.32
N ASP A 52 11.45 -13.91 21.02
CA ASP A 52 10.58 -12.92 20.44
C ASP A 52 10.66 -12.93 18.91
N LEU A 53 9.52 -12.74 18.27
CA LEU A 53 9.41 -12.53 16.82
C LEU A 53 9.03 -11.09 16.53
N LEU A 54 9.83 -10.41 15.72
CA LEU A 54 9.57 -9.04 15.28
C LEU A 54 9.22 -9.00 13.79
N PHE A 55 8.04 -8.46 13.47
CA PHE A 55 7.62 -8.18 12.10
C PHE A 55 7.63 -6.67 11.86
N ILE A 56 8.38 -6.22 10.85
CA ILE A 56 8.50 -4.81 10.48
C ILE A 56 7.80 -4.60 9.15
N THR A 57 6.72 -3.83 9.15
CA THR A 57 5.87 -3.61 7.97
C THR A 57 5.77 -2.12 7.63
N ASN A 58 6.88 -1.42 7.79
CA ASN A 58 6.98 0.02 7.55
C ASN A 58 7.48 0.33 6.15
N GLY A 59 7.25 1.57 5.75
CA GLY A 59 7.77 2.13 4.52
C GLY A 59 7.12 1.56 3.27
N GLY A 60 7.74 1.81 2.17
CA GLY A 60 7.26 1.43 0.85
C GLY A 60 6.83 2.64 0.03
N CYS A 61 6.41 2.42 -1.20
CA CYS A 61 6.01 3.47 -2.13
C CYS A 61 4.75 4.27 -1.70
N VAL A 62 4.08 3.86 -0.64
CA VAL A 62 2.89 4.54 -0.10
C VAL A 62 3.19 5.49 1.06
N GLU A 63 4.44 5.58 1.50
CA GLU A 63 4.84 6.36 2.67
C GLU A 63 4.54 7.86 2.54
N SER A 64 4.66 8.39 1.33
CA SER A 64 4.41 9.81 1.03
C SER A 64 3.16 10.00 0.17
N CYS A 65 2.18 9.12 0.28
CA CYS A 65 0.98 9.22 -0.55
C CYS A 65 0.15 10.45 -0.22
N THR A 66 -0.46 11.00 -1.24
CA THR A 66 -1.50 12.02 -1.18
C THR A 66 -2.85 11.38 -1.46
N ILE A 67 -3.92 11.96 -0.96
CA ILE A 67 -5.27 11.41 -1.12
C ILE A 67 -6.09 12.38 -1.95
N GLY A 68 -6.66 11.87 -3.03
CA GLY A 68 -7.65 12.56 -3.83
C GLY A 68 -9.07 12.38 -3.30
N SER A 69 -10.01 13.02 -3.96
CA SER A 69 -11.45 12.88 -3.73
C SER A 69 -12.19 12.83 -5.06
N GLN A 70 -13.53 12.73 -4.99
CA GLN A 70 -14.37 12.76 -6.20
C GLN A 70 -14.12 14.00 -7.08
N ASP A 71 -13.85 15.14 -6.47
CA ASP A 71 -13.75 16.44 -7.13
C ASP A 71 -12.32 17.03 -7.13
N LYS A 72 -11.35 16.27 -6.62
CA LYS A 72 -9.97 16.73 -6.51
C LYS A 72 -8.99 15.61 -6.79
N ALA A 73 -8.12 15.81 -7.76
CA ALA A 73 -7.01 14.90 -8.03
C ALA A 73 -6.09 14.76 -6.80
N ALA A 74 -5.48 13.61 -6.65
CA ALA A 74 -4.54 13.35 -5.55
C ALA A 74 -3.31 14.26 -5.62
N GLY A 75 -2.89 14.63 -6.84
CA GLY A 75 -1.69 15.40 -7.08
C GLY A 75 -0.42 14.59 -6.83
N PHE A 76 0.70 15.27 -6.85
CA PHE A 76 2.00 14.69 -6.59
C PHE A 76 2.83 15.60 -5.67
N ASP A 77 3.31 15.03 -4.57
CA ASP A 77 4.20 15.74 -3.65
C ASP A 77 5.57 15.03 -3.66
N PRO A 78 6.61 15.62 -4.29
CA PRO A 78 7.95 15.05 -4.33
C PRO A 78 8.71 15.19 -3.01
N THR A 79 8.12 15.81 -2.00
CA THR A 79 8.80 16.12 -0.75
C THR A 79 9.08 14.85 0.05
N ILE A 80 10.35 14.58 0.30
CA ILE A 80 10.77 13.53 1.23
C ILE A 80 10.65 14.07 2.64
N ARG A 81 9.67 13.57 3.39
CA ARG A 81 9.41 14.01 4.76
C ARG A 81 10.25 13.21 5.75
N PRO A 82 10.95 13.88 6.70
CA PRO A 82 11.68 13.19 7.75
C PRO A 82 10.73 12.53 8.75
N GLY A 83 11.25 11.55 9.46
CA GLY A 83 10.54 10.91 10.58
C GLY A 83 9.45 9.93 10.18
N ASN A 84 9.47 9.42 8.97
CA ASN A 84 8.54 8.41 8.45
C ASN A 84 9.16 7.00 8.45
N GLY A 85 8.50 6.03 7.84
CA GLY A 85 8.99 4.66 7.73
C GLY A 85 10.29 4.51 6.95
N TRP A 86 10.60 5.44 6.03
CA TRP A 86 11.90 5.48 5.33
C TRP A 86 13.06 5.75 6.29
N ASP A 87 12.87 6.65 7.25
CA ASP A 87 13.90 6.95 8.25
C ASP A 87 14.20 5.74 9.13
N LEU A 88 13.18 4.97 9.51
CA LEU A 88 13.37 3.71 10.21
C LEU A 88 14.16 2.70 9.36
N TRP A 89 13.81 2.55 8.08
CA TRP A 89 14.55 1.64 7.20
C TRP A 89 16.00 2.11 6.98
N LYS A 90 16.26 3.41 6.84
CA LYS A 90 17.62 3.94 6.75
C LYS A 90 18.46 3.60 7.98
N LYS A 91 17.89 3.72 9.17
CA LYS A 91 18.56 3.34 10.43
C LYS A 91 18.85 1.84 10.49
N ILE A 92 17.91 1.01 10.08
CA ILE A 92 18.09 -0.43 10.01
C ILE A 92 19.19 -0.79 8.98
N ALA A 93 19.12 -0.22 7.79
CA ALA A 93 20.07 -0.48 6.71
C ALA A 93 21.51 0.01 7.03
N ALA A 94 21.64 1.04 7.87
CA ALA A 94 22.94 1.52 8.33
C ALA A 94 23.68 0.51 9.23
N GLN A 95 22.99 -0.46 9.81
CA GLN A 95 23.59 -1.49 10.68
C GLN A 95 24.24 -2.63 9.87
N ASP A 96 23.67 -2.97 8.72
CA ASP A 96 24.24 -3.99 7.83
C ASP A 96 23.69 -3.83 6.40
N PRO A 97 24.55 -3.89 5.36
CA PRO A 97 24.15 -3.69 3.97
C PRO A 97 23.10 -4.68 3.46
N SER A 98 22.96 -5.84 4.07
CA SER A 98 21.98 -6.85 3.68
C SER A 98 20.55 -6.52 4.09
N PHE A 99 20.33 -5.45 4.86
CA PHE A 99 18.99 -4.89 5.09
C PHE A 99 18.48 -4.04 3.92
N GLY A 100 19.26 -3.92 2.84
CA GLY A 100 18.88 -3.28 1.61
C GLY A 100 19.35 -1.83 1.46
N HIS A 101 18.81 -1.16 0.45
CA HIS A 101 19.23 0.17 0.03
C HIS A 101 18.01 1.10 -0.06
N PRO A 102 17.51 1.63 1.05
CA PRO A 102 16.30 2.46 1.08
C PRO A 102 16.38 3.70 0.18
N GLU A 103 17.58 4.26 -0.04
CA GLU A 103 17.80 5.43 -0.91
C GLU A 103 17.31 5.18 -2.34
N LYS A 104 17.41 3.95 -2.85
CA LYS A 104 16.90 3.59 -4.19
C LYS A 104 15.39 3.78 -4.34
N PHE A 105 14.67 3.81 -3.24
CA PHE A 105 13.22 3.91 -3.21
C PHE A 105 12.72 5.28 -2.78
N CYS A 106 13.44 5.96 -1.89
CA CYS A 106 12.98 7.20 -1.28
C CYS A 106 13.69 8.47 -1.77
N SER A 107 14.77 8.36 -2.55
CA SER A 107 15.50 9.54 -3.04
C SER A 107 14.91 10.19 -4.29
N GLN A 108 14.12 9.42 -5.05
CA GLN A 108 13.53 9.87 -6.32
C GLN A 108 12.04 9.45 -6.36
N PRO A 109 11.16 10.15 -5.61
CA PRO A 109 9.74 9.78 -5.52
C PRO A 109 9.04 9.72 -6.87
N GLU A 110 9.47 10.54 -7.84
CA GLU A 110 8.94 10.57 -9.21
C GLU A 110 9.11 9.23 -9.95
N LEU A 111 10.13 8.45 -9.62
CA LEU A 111 10.36 7.14 -10.25
C LEU A 111 9.51 6.02 -9.67
N SER A 112 8.96 6.23 -8.48
CA SER A 112 8.10 5.26 -7.78
C SER A 112 6.66 5.72 -7.65
N ASN A 113 6.30 6.84 -8.31
CA ASN A 113 4.95 7.37 -8.26
C ASN A 113 3.99 6.49 -9.06
N TRP A 114 2.92 6.10 -8.42
CA TRP A 114 1.79 5.42 -9.02
C TRP A 114 0.50 5.90 -8.35
N GLU A 115 -0.62 5.70 -9.02
CA GLU A 115 -1.91 6.15 -8.52
C GLU A 115 -2.93 5.02 -8.57
N SER A 116 -3.80 4.98 -7.58
CA SER A 116 -4.91 4.04 -7.57
C SER A 116 -6.22 4.71 -7.17
N ALA A 117 -7.30 4.16 -7.67
CA ALA A 117 -8.65 4.58 -7.32
C ALA A 117 -9.60 3.40 -7.26
N THR A 118 -10.67 3.56 -6.49
CA THR A 118 -11.82 2.68 -6.56
C THR A 118 -12.91 3.37 -7.37
N ILE A 119 -13.30 2.75 -8.47
CA ILE A 119 -14.39 3.24 -9.32
C ILE A 119 -15.65 2.49 -8.95
N THR A 120 -16.68 3.24 -8.58
CA THR A 120 -18.01 2.71 -8.28
C THR A 120 -18.98 3.12 -9.40
N THR A 121 -19.69 2.17 -9.98
CA THR A 121 -20.60 2.44 -11.09
C THR A 121 -21.90 1.66 -10.95
N LEU A 122 -22.99 2.25 -11.46
CA LEU A 122 -24.30 1.64 -11.65
C LEU A 122 -24.60 1.36 -13.14
N ASP A 123 -23.64 1.64 -14.03
CA ASP A 123 -23.78 1.40 -15.47
C ASP A 123 -23.78 -0.10 -15.75
N ASP A 124 -24.89 -0.61 -16.29
CA ASP A 124 -25.11 -2.02 -16.58
C ASP A 124 -24.29 -2.56 -17.78
N LYS A 125 -23.64 -1.69 -18.56
CA LYS A 125 -22.75 -2.06 -19.66
C LYS A 125 -21.38 -2.51 -19.15
N ILE A 126 -20.89 -1.89 -18.08
CA ILE A 126 -19.56 -2.20 -17.54
C ILE A 126 -19.44 -3.67 -17.11
N PRO A 127 -20.40 -4.26 -16.37
CA PRO A 127 -20.38 -5.69 -16.05
C PRO A 127 -20.33 -6.59 -17.28
N GLN A 128 -20.98 -6.20 -18.37
CA GLN A 128 -20.99 -6.96 -19.63
C GLN A 128 -19.60 -6.97 -20.29
N TYR A 129 -18.89 -5.82 -20.30
CA TYR A 129 -17.53 -5.74 -20.79
C TYR A 129 -16.56 -6.57 -19.93
N ILE A 130 -16.71 -6.50 -18.61
CA ILE A 130 -15.90 -7.31 -17.68
C ILE A 130 -16.12 -8.80 -17.95
N LYS A 131 -17.38 -9.22 -18.08
CA LYS A 131 -17.73 -10.61 -18.42
C LYS A 131 -17.15 -11.04 -19.77
N LYS A 132 -17.14 -10.16 -20.76
CA LYS A 132 -16.52 -10.44 -22.08
C LYS A 132 -15.02 -10.62 -21.97
N ILE A 133 -14.32 -9.81 -21.18
CA ILE A 133 -12.86 -9.85 -20.98
C ILE A 133 -12.46 -11.04 -20.11
N CYS A 134 -13.04 -11.15 -18.92
CA CYS A 134 -12.65 -12.13 -17.90
C CYS A 134 -13.32 -13.50 -18.08
N LYS A 135 -14.33 -13.60 -18.95
CA LYS A 135 -15.19 -14.79 -19.13
C LYS A 135 -15.93 -15.22 -17.86
N ARG A 136 -16.06 -14.30 -16.89
CA ARG A 136 -16.71 -14.52 -15.59
C ARG A 136 -17.64 -13.36 -15.30
N ASP A 137 -18.77 -13.67 -14.69
CA ASP A 137 -19.76 -12.68 -14.31
C ASP A 137 -19.34 -12.00 -12.99
N PRO A 138 -19.27 -10.67 -12.91
CA PRO A 138 -18.86 -9.96 -11.70
C PRO A 138 -19.80 -10.11 -10.51
N PHE A 139 -21.07 -10.48 -10.74
CA PHE A 139 -22.07 -10.64 -9.70
C PHE A 139 -22.31 -12.09 -9.28
N SER A 140 -21.68 -13.04 -9.97
CA SER A 140 -21.80 -14.46 -9.68
C SER A 140 -20.44 -15.15 -9.61
N GLY A 141 -20.37 -16.26 -8.85
CA GLY A 141 -19.14 -17.02 -8.70
C GLY A 141 -18.21 -16.46 -7.61
N HIS A 142 -17.05 -17.12 -7.44
CA HIS A 142 -16.10 -16.80 -6.36
C HIS A 142 -14.99 -15.86 -6.82
N THR A 143 -14.65 -15.88 -8.08
CA THR A 143 -13.52 -15.12 -8.65
C THR A 143 -13.97 -14.44 -9.94
N VAL A 144 -13.63 -13.17 -10.11
CA VAL A 144 -13.93 -12.40 -11.33
C VAL A 144 -12.68 -12.26 -12.19
N THR A 145 -11.72 -11.44 -11.80
CA THR A 145 -10.49 -11.28 -12.58
C THR A 145 -9.50 -12.42 -12.39
N GLY A 146 -9.47 -13.03 -11.22
CA GLY A 146 -8.48 -14.07 -10.87
C GLY A 146 -7.05 -13.54 -10.74
N GLY A 147 -6.86 -12.24 -10.89
CA GLY A 147 -5.62 -11.51 -10.85
C GLY A 147 -5.83 -10.09 -11.35
N ILE A 148 -4.76 -9.43 -11.74
CA ILE A 148 -4.79 -8.08 -12.28
C ILE A 148 -4.88 -8.14 -13.80
N VAL A 149 -5.76 -7.34 -14.40
CA VAL A 149 -5.85 -7.15 -15.85
C VAL A 149 -5.13 -5.86 -16.19
N THR A 150 -4.08 -5.96 -16.99
CA THR A 150 -3.28 -4.81 -17.43
C THR A 150 -3.54 -4.50 -18.90
N VAL A 151 -3.80 -3.25 -19.21
CA VAL A 151 -3.92 -2.74 -20.57
C VAL A 151 -2.53 -2.32 -21.04
N LYS A 152 -1.81 -3.22 -21.70
CA LYS A 152 -0.38 -3.04 -22.03
C LYS A 152 -0.11 -1.82 -22.94
N ASP A 153 -1.07 -1.47 -23.79
CA ASP A 153 -0.93 -0.37 -24.75
C ASP A 153 -1.42 0.97 -24.15
N SER A 154 -1.83 0.99 -22.89
CA SER A 154 -2.19 2.22 -22.18
C SER A 154 -0.94 3.02 -21.82
N SER A 155 -0.95 4.33 -22.09
CA SER A 155 0.11 5.28 -21.69
C SER A 155 0.35 5.26 -20.19
N TRP A 156 -0.69 4.98 -19.39
CA TRP A 156 -0.61 4.88 -17.93
C TRP A 156 -0.22 3.49 -17.43
N LEU A 157 -0.06 2.51 -18.33
CA LEU A 157 -0.02 1.09 -17.97
C LEU A 157 -1.18 0.76 -17.03
N LEU A 158 -2.38 1.18 -17.45
CA LEU A 158 -3.60 1.08 -16.66
C LEU A 158 -3.91 -0.37 -16.33
N SER A 159 -4.08 -0.62 -15.06
CA SER A 159 -4.39 -1.95 -14.54
C SER A 159 -5.64 -1.90 -13.68
N TRP A 160 -6.39 -2.98 -13.64
CA TRP A 160 -7.58 -3.08 -12.83
C TRP A 160 -7.78 -4.50 -12.31
N THR A 161 -8.48 -4.58 -11.21
CA THR A 161 -8.91 -5.85 -10.62
C THR A 161 -10.30 -5.72 -10.04
N LEU A 162 -10.97 -6.83 -10.01
CA LEU A 162 -12.32 -6.91 -9.51
C LEU A 162 -12.48 -8.21 -8.72
N ASN A 163 -12.82 -8.07 -7.48
CA ASN A 163 -13.27 -9.20 -6.68
C ASN A 163 -14.76 -9.47 -6.95
N ARG A 164 -15.27 -10.59 -6.45
CA ARG A 164 -16.69 -10.86 -6.44
C ARG A 164 -17.46 -9.66 -5.85
N GLN A 165 -18.51 -9.23 -6.54
CA GLN A 165 -19.29 -8.08 -6.10
C GLN A 165 -20.14 -8.37 -4.87
N GLN A 166 -20.69 -7.30 -4.30
CA GLN A 166 -21.18 -7.20 -2.94
C GLN A 166 -20.05 -7.44 -1.91
N GLN A 167 -18.93 -6.72 -2.12
CA GLN A 167 -17.81 -6.72 -1.20
C GLN A 167 -18.15 -6.08 0.14
N PHE A 168 -19.04 -5.10 0.13
CA PHE A 168 -19.47 -4.37 1.30
C PHE A 168 -20.89 -4.76 1.67
N ARG A 169 -21.17 -4.81 2.98
CA ARG A 169 -22.46 -5.25 3.52
C ARG A 169 -23.63 -4.48 2.93
N ASP A 170 -23.49 -3.18 2.78
CA ASP A 170 -24.56 -2.28 2.33
C ASP A 170 -24.44 -1.89 0.85
N GLN A 171 -23.60 -2.59 0.10
CA GLN A 171 -23.46 -2.35 -1.34
C GLN A 171 -24.73 -2.76 -2.09
N PRO A 172 -25.33 -1.85 -2.89
CA PRO A 172 -26.47 -2.19 -3.75
C PRO A 172 -26.16 -3.35 -4.69
N LYS A 173 -27.15 -4.19 -4.96
CA LYS A 173 -26.97 -5.42 -5.77
C LYS A 173 -26.49 -5.17 -7.20
N ASN A 174 -26.82 -4.01 -7.77
CA ASN A 174 -26.43 -3.61 -9.12
C ASN A 174 -25.19 -2.70 -9.15
N GLN A 175 -24.61 -2.39 -8.00
CA GLN A 175 -23.41 -1.55 -7.92
C GLN A 175 -22.17 -2.39 -8.18
N LEU A 176 -21.33 -1.91 -9.08
CA LEU A 176 -20.01 -2.47 -9.38
C LEU A 176 -18.91 -1.61 -8.76
N CYS A 177 -17.99 -2.25 -8.10
CA CYS A 177 -16.83 -1.60 -7.48
C CYS A 177 -15.54 -2.21 -8.08
N VAL A 178 -14.78 -1.40 -8.79
CA VAL A 178 -13.56 -1.80 -9.49
C VAL A 178 -12.35 -1.06 -8.92
N TRP A 179 -11.32 -1.77 -8.56
CA TRP A 179 -10.05 -1.15 -8.21
C TRP A 179 -9.19 -0.99 -9.45
N VAL A 180 -8.70 0.23 -9.68
CA VAL A 180 -7.85 0.59 -10.80
C VAL A 180 -6.57 1.25 -10.31
N TYR A 181 -5.49 1.13 -11.08
CA TYR A 181 -4.27 1.90 -10.87
C TYR A 181 -3.50 2.12 -12.17
N GLY A 182 -2.74 3.22 -12.21
CA GLY A 182 -1.79 3.55 -13.25
C GLY A 182 -0.38 3.59 -12.68
N LEU A 183 0.55 2.90 -13.34
CA LEU A 183 1.95 2.86 -12.94
C LEU A 183 2.78 4.00 -13.52
N PHE A 184 2.28 4.66 -14.57
CA PHE A 184 2.89 5.83 -15.21
C PHE A 184 1.97 7.04 -15.07
N SER A 185 1.74 7.46 -13.83
CA SER A 185 0.77 8.49 -13.47
C SER A 185 1.17 9.90 -13.96
N ASP A 186 2.43 10.11 -14.32
CA ASP A 186 3.01 11.33 -14.87
C ASP A 186 2.78 11.53 -16.38
N LYS A 187 2.43 10.46 -17.10
CA LYS A 187 2.23 10.51 -18.54
C LYS A 187 0.82 10.98 -18.92
N PRO A 188 0.68 11.71 -20.04
CA PRO A 188 -0.64 12.00 -20.59
C PRO A 188 -1.40 10.73 -20.93
N GLY A 189 -2.67 10.66 -20.54
CA GLY A 189 -3.54 9.54 -20.88
C GLY A 189 -3.89 9.48 -22.36
N ASP A 190 -4.29 8.30 -22.84
CA ASP A 190 -4.62 8.08 -24.26
C ASP A 190 -5.85 8.88 -24.69
N TYR A 191 -6.83 9.06 -23.83
CA TYR A 191 -8.06 9.80 -24.08
C TYR A 191 -8.04 11.20 -23.45
N VAL A 192 -7.78 11.29 -22.16
CA VAL A 192 -7.88 12.55 -21.40
C VAL A 192 -6.73 13.51 -21.71
N LYS A 193 -5.59 13.05 -22.21
CA LYS A 193 -4.41 13.86 -22.56
C LYS A 193 -3.80 14.64 -21.39
N LYS A 194 -4.15 14.29 -20.16
CA LYS A 194 -3.56 14.80 -18.92
C LYS A 194 -2.88 13.64 -18.17
N PRO A 195 -1.88 13.93 -17.32
CA PRO A 195 -1.39 12.96 -16.35
C PRO A 195 -2.53 12.44 -15.46
N MET A 196 -2.44 11.19 -15.02
CA MET A 196 -3.46 10.60 -14.16
C MET A 196 -3.55 11.31 -12.80
N ARG A 197 -2.41 11.84 -12.34
CA ARG A 197 -2.27 12.53 -11.06
C ARG A 197 -2.81 13.99 -11.05
N ASP A 198 -3.13 14.58 -12.22
CA ASP A 198 -3.60 15.96 -12.40
C ASP A 198 -5.13 15.97 -12.69
#